data_fc85c8464191e0bcbe1498a2346db96e
#
_entry.id   fc85c8464191e0bcbe1498a2346db96e
#
_cell.length_a   1.000
_cell.length_b   1.000
_cell.length_c   1.000
_cell.angle_alpha   90.00
_cell.angle_beta   90.00
_cell.angle_gamma   90.00
#
_symmetry.space_group_name_H-M   'P 1'
#
loop_
_entity.id
_entity.type
_entity.pdbx_description
1 polymer ?
#
loop_
_entity_poly.entity_id
_entity_poly.type
_entity_poly.pdbx_seq_one_letter_code
_entity_poly.pdbx_strand_id
1 'polypeptide(L)'
;MANFEENQTDQKEQLMGDEALNKIRELLKHFRSAMLTTVTADGTISTRPMGLQGDADKFEGTLWFFADDRSPKAKIIKSGAHAALVLQSDDESTYLHMTGRASVERNLPKMQEIYTPLLRTWFPEGLEDPNLALIRFDADKVDYWESPGGMFQVLGAFTKAVVTGEPGAGGNAGTANLP
;
A
#
# COMPACT_ATOMS: atom_id res chain seq x y z
N MET A 1 -14.87 -27.66 -25.52
CA MET A 1 -14.77 -26.24 -25.11
C MET A 1 -15.40 -26.17 -23.73
N ALA A 2 -14.59 -26.19 -22.69
CA ALA A 2 -15.07 -26.06 -21.31
C ALA A 2 -15.29 -24.56 -21.04
N ASN A 3 -16.53 -24.20 -20.75
CA ASN A 3 -16.85 -22.89 -20.21
C ASN A 3 -16.21 -22.81 -18.83
N PHE A 4 -15.15 -22.02 -18.71
CA PHE A 4 -14.77 -21.45 -17.42
C PHE A 4 -15.86 -20.43 -17.10
N GLU A 5 -16.93 -20.89 -16.50
CA GLU A 5 -17.86 -20.01 -15.83
C GLU A 5 -17.11 -19.39 -14.64
N GLU A 6 -16.97 -18.10 -14.71
CA GLU A 6 -16.63 -17.17 -13.64
C GLU A 6 -17.66 -17.33 -12.51
N ASN A 7 -17.52 -18.39 -11.71
CA ASN A 7 -18.41 -18.67 -10.60
C ASN A 7 -17.61 -18.64 -9.30
N GLN A 8 -17.00 -17.49 -9.02
CA GLN A 8 -16.75 -17.01 -7.69
C GLN A 8 -17.19 -15.55 -7.65
N THR A 9 -18.43 -15.36 -7.25
CA THR A 9 -18.87 -14.10 -6.69
C THR A 9 -18.02 -13.91 -5.43
N ASP A 10 -16.81 -13.33 -5.60
CA ASP A 10 -16.05 -12.70 -4.54
C ASP A 10 -16.99 -11.66 -3.97
N GLN A 11 -17.72 -12.01 -2.91
CA GLN A 11 -18.36 -11.02 -2.06
C GLN A 11 -17.21 -10.29 -1.35
N LYS A 12 -16.57 -9.37 -2.10
CA LYS A 12 -15.61 -8.45 -1.52
C LYS A 12 -16.34 -7.67 -0.47
N GLU A 13 -15.91 -7.81 0.78
CA GLU A 13 -16.37 -7.00 1.88
C GLU A 13 -16.18 -5.52 1.51
N GLN A 14 -17.23 -4.72 1.66
CA GLN A 14 -17.17 -3.28 1.41
C GLN A 14 -17.22 -2.54 2.74
N LEU A 15 -16.08 -2.01 3.15
CA LEU A 15 -15.95 -1.23 4.38
C LEU A 15 -16.02 0.27 4.08
N MET A 16 -16.56 1.05 5.00
CA MET A 16 -16.69 2.51 4.88
C MET A 16 -16.42 3.19 6.23
N GLY A 17 -15.98 4.45 6.18
CA GLY A 17 -15.79 5.27 7.38
C GLY A 17 -14.79 4.69 8.38
N ASP A 18 -15.12 4.73 9.65
CA ASP A 18 -14.22 4.29 10.74
C ASP A 18 -13.87 2.80 10.67
N GLU A 19 -14.79 1.97 10.20
CA GLU A 19 -14.55 0.54 10.03
C GLU A 19 -13.48 0.28 8.97
N ALA A 20 -13.55 0.99 7.83
CA ALA A 20 -12.54 0.95 6.80
C ALA A 20 -11.18 1.40 7.33
N LEU A 21 -11.12 2.54 8.03
CA LEU A 21 -9.88 3.06 8.62
C LEU A 21 -9.27 2.09 9.61
N ASN A 22 -10.07 1.50 10.52
CA ASN A 22 -9.59 0.55 11.50
C ASN A 22 -9.01 -0.71 10.84
N LYS A 23 -9.70 -1.25 9.83
CA LYS A 23 -9.20 -2.40 9.07
C LYS A 23 -7.86 -2.09 8.41
N ILE A 24 -7.74 -0.95 7.74
CA ILE A 24 -6.49 -0.58 7.04
C ILE A 24 -5.36 -0.30 8.05
N ARG A 25 -5.62 0.30 9.21
CA ARG A 25 -4.63 0.48 10.29
C ARG A 25 -4.03 -0.86 10.73
N GLU A 26 -4.88 -1.86 10.98
CA GLU A 26 -4.41 -3.21 11.36
C GLU A 26 -3.52 -3.81 10.27
N LEU A 27 -3.96 -3.74 9.02
CA LEU A 27 -3.19 -4.30 7.91
C LEU A 27 -1.86 -3.57 7.70
N LEU A 28 -1.82 -2.24 7.84
CA LEU A 28 -0.61 -1.45 7.65
C LEU A 28 0.53 -1.82 8.61
N LYS A 29 0.25 -2.41 9.77
CA LYS A 29 1.26 -2.88 10.73
C LYS A 29 2.18 -3.96 10.16
N HIS A 30 1.73 -4.69 9.15
CA HIS A 30 2.47 -5.78 8.52
C HIS A 30 3.47 -5.32 7.44
N PHE A 31 3.48 -4.00 7.11
CA PHE A 31 4.29 -3.49 6.00
C PHE A 31 5.38 -2.53 6.48
N ARG A 32 6.53 -2.56 5.79
CA ARG A 32 7.65 -1.63 5.99
C ARG A 32 7.88 -0.73 4.79
N SER A 33 7.40 -1.15 3.63
CA SER A 33 7.57 -0.43 2.37
C SER A 33 6.37 -0.62 1.46
N ALA A 34 6.23 0.27 0.50
CA ALA A 34 5.25 0.19 -0.56
C ALA A 34 5.94 0.36 -1.93
N MET A 35 5.38 -0.23 -2.96
CA MET A 35 5.75 0.05 -4.35
C MET A 35 4.89 1.22 -4.83
N LEU A 36 5.50 2.40 -4.95
CA LEU A 36 4.84 3.58 -5.51
C LEU A 36 4.87 3.53 -7.02
N THR A 37 3.72 3.45 -7.64
CA THR A 37 3.51 3.51 -9.09
C THR A 37 2.98 4.88 -9.47
N THR A 38 3.56 5.47 -10.51
CA THR A 38 3.10 6.74 -11.11
C THR A 38 2.88 6.55 -12.60
N VAL A 39 1.87 7.21 -13.15
CA VAL A 39 1.54 7.20 -14.58
C VAL A 39 1.60 8.63 -15.10
N THR A 40 2.50 8.90 -16.04
CA THR A 40 2.63 10.21 -16.67
C THR A 40 1.54 10.46 -17.71
N ALA A 41 1.39 11.72 -18.16
CA ALA A 41 0.37 12.09 -19.13
C ALA A 41 0.47 11.33 -20.47
N ASP A 42 1.68 10.89 -20.86
CA ASP A 42 1.92 10.06 -22.06
C ASP A 42 1.67 8.55 -21.80
N GLY A 43 1.20 8.16 -20.61
CA GLY A 43 0.93 6.79 -20.24
C GLY A 43 2.15 5.99 -19.77
N THR A 44 3.32 6.60 -19.62
CA THR A 44 4.50 5.91 -19.10
C THR A 44 4.29 5.53 -17.63
N ILE A 45 4.42 4.24 -17.33
CA ILE A 45 4.31 3.68 -15.99
C ILE A 45 5.71 3.56 -15.37
N SER A 46 5.86 4.03 -14.15
CA SER A 46 7.11 3.91 -13.40
C SER A 46 6.82 3.52 -11.96
N THR A 47 7.48 2.45 -11.48
CA THR A 47 7.29 1.89 -10.14
C THR A 47 8.61 1.85 -9.37
N ARG A 48 8.60 2.17 -8.06
CA ARG A 48 9.79 2.14 -7.20
C ARG A 48 9.42 1.87 -5.75
N PRO A 49 10.32 1.22 -4.98
CA PRO A 49 10.09 1.01 -3.55
C PRO A 49 10.21 2.33 -2.77
N MET A 50 9.35 2.49 -1.79
CA MET A 50 9.32 3.62 -0.84
C MET A 50 9.14 3.10 0.58
N GLY A 51 10.00 3.52 1.51
CA GLY A 51 9.85 3.20 2.93
C GLY A 51 8.65 3.91 3.53
N LEU A 52 7.75 3.16 4.16
CA LEU A 52 6.63 3.72 4.91
C LEU A 52 7.15 4.49 6.12
N GLN A 53 6.54 5.61 6.42
CA GLN A 53 6.89 6.47 7.53
C GLN A 53 5.66 6.72 8.42
N GLY A 54 5.94 6.91 9.71
CA GLY A 54 4.90 7.18 10.70
C GLY A 54 4.36 5.92 11.36
N ASP A 55 3.30 6.12 12.12
CA ASP A 55 2.63 5.10 12.92
C ASP A 55 1.35 4.65 12.20
N ALA A 56 1.20 3.35 11.97
CA ALA A 56 0.02 2.78 11.32
C ALA A 56 -1.28 3.10 12.09
N ASP A 57 -1.22 3.17 13.42
CA ASP A 57 -2.39 3.48 14.25
C ASP A 57 -2.90 4.93 14.03
N LYS A 58 -2.05 5.80 13.48
CA LYS A 58 -2.40 7.19 13.14
C LYS A 58 -2.82 7.39 11.69
N PHE A 59 -3.02 6.31 10.94
CA PHE A 59 -3.47 6.42 9.57
C PHE A 59 -4.91 6.94 9.50
N GLU A 60 -5.10 8.04 8.75
CA GLU A 60 -6.38 8.70 8.50
C GLU A 60 -6.63 8.90 6.99
N GLY A 61 -6.15 7.94 6.17
CA GLY A 61 -6.25 8.01 4.71
C GLY A 61 -4.98 8.54 4.02
N THR A 62 -4.00 9.05 4.78
CA THR A 62 -2.77 9.61 4.21
C THR A 62 -1.53 8.78 4.61
N LEU A 63 -0.70 8.46 3.61
CA LEU A 63 0.63 7.88 3.81
C LEU A 63 1.73 8.87 3.43
N TRP A 64 2.88 8.77 4.11
CA TRP A 64 3.98 9.69 3.98
C TRP A 64 5.29 8.97 3.64
N PHE A 65 6.07 9.57 2.73
CA PHE A 65 7.36 9.04 2.31
C PHE A 65 8.38 10.16 2.19
N PHE A 66 9.60 9.93 2.65
CA PHE A 66 10.70 10.87 2.37
C PHE A 66 11.21 10.70 0.94
N ALA A 67 11.53 11.82 0.31
CA ALA A 67 12.07 11.86 -1.05
C ALA A 67 13.00 13.07 -1.25
N ASP A 68 13.91 12.95 -2.23
CA ASP A 68 14.61 14.14 -2.76
C ASP A 68 13.65 14.86 -3.70
N ASP A 69 13.44 16.14 -3.44
CA ASP A 69 12.55 17.05 -4.21
C ASP A 69 12.92 17.15 -5.68
N ARG A 70 14.21 16.96 -6.01
CA ARG A 70 14.76 16.99 -7.38
C ARG A 70 14.64 15.66 -8.11
N SER A 71 14.24 14.59 -7.40
CA SER A 71 14.16 13.24 -7.96
C SER A 71 13.16 13.15 -9.11
N PRO A 72 13.37 12.22 -10.07
CA PRO A 72 12.42 12.01 -11.16
C PRO A 72 10.98 11.74 -10.66
N LYS A 73 10.84 10.95 -9.59
CA LYS A 73 9.52 10.67 -8.99
C LYS A 73 8.83 11.93 -8.47
N ALA A 74 9.58 12.81 -7.80
CA ALA A 74 9.02 14.07 -7.30
C ALA A 74 8.57 14.98 -8.45
N LYS A 75 9.34 15.06 -9.53
CA LYS A 75 8.97 15.83 -10.72
C LYS A 75 7.72 15.28 -11.41
N ILE A 76 7.61 13.96 -11.54
CA ILE A 76 6.44 13.29 -12.12
C ILE A 76 5.20 13.58 -11.26
N ILE A 77 5.29 13.45 -9.94
CA ILE A 77 4.16 13.71 -9.03
C ILE A 77 3.75 15.20 -9.13
N LYS A 78 4.71 16.13 -9.14
CA LYS A 78 4.44 17.58 -9.29
C LYS A 78 3.75 17.93 -10.60
N SER A 79 3.88 17.11 -11.65
CA SER A 79 3.16 17.28 -12.92
C SER A 79 1.71 16.80 -12.89
N GLY A 80 1.22 16.35 -11.73
CA GLY A 80 -0.17 15.87 -11.56
C GLY A 80 -0.41 14.44 -12.03
N ALA A 81 0.64 13.61 -12.04
CA ALA A 81 0.53 12.20 -12.41
C ALA A 81 -0.38 11.41 -11.45
N HIS A 82 -1.15 10.47 -12.00
CA HIS A 82 -1.86 9.48 -11.18
C HIS A 82 -0.88 8.61 -10.42
N ALA A 83 -1.24 8.24 -9.20
CA ALA A 83 -0.42 7.42 -8.34
C ALA A 83 -1.21 6.27 -7.73
N ALA A 84 -0.51 5.17 -7.50
CA ALA A 84 -1.02 4.02 -6.75
C ALA A 84 0.10 3.45 -5.88
N LEU A 85 -0.30 2.77 -4.80
CA LEU A 85 0.60 2.02 -3.94
C LEU A 85 0.21 0.54 -3.95
N VAL A 86 1.22 -0.32 -4.00
CA VAL A 86 1.06 -1.76 -3.76
C VAL A 86 1.95 -2.13 -2.58
N LEU A 87 1.35 -2.77 -1.59
CA LEU A 87 2.03 -3.27 -0.40
C LEU A 87 1.87 -4.79 -0.35
N GLN A 88 2.94 -5.48 0.00
CA GLN A 88 2.97 -6.94 0.10
C GLN A 88 3.72 -7.34 1.36
N SER A 89 3.14 -8.26 2.13
CA SER A 89 3.78 -8.94 3.23
C SER A 89 3.75 -10.44 2.96
N ASP A 90 4.93 -11.02 2.72
CA ASP A 90 5.04 -12.45 2.46
C ASP A 90 4.77 -13.28 3.72
N ASP A 91 5.18 -12.76 4.89
CA ASP A 91 5.03 -13.45 6.18
C ASP A 91 3.55 -13.63 6.56
N GLU A 92 2.74 -12.61 6.28
CA GLU A 92 1.30 -12.59 6.61
C GLU A 92 0.42 -12.92 5.39
N SER A 93 1.01 -13.15 4.22
CA SER A 93 0.26 -13.35 2.96
C SER A 93 -0.82 -12.30 2.74
N THR A 94 -0.47 -11.05 3.05
CA THR A 94 -1.37 -9.88 3.00
C THR A 94 -0.92 -8.93 1.91
N TYR A 95 -1.87 -8.43 1.16
CA TYR A 95 -1.64 -7.51 0.04
C TYR A 95 -2.59 -6.33 0.15
N LEU A 96 -2.08 -5.13 -0.13
CA LEU A 96 -2.89 -3.92 -0.29
C LEU A 96 -2.61 -3.28 -1.64
N HIS A 97 -3.65 -2.82 -2.30
CA HIS A 97 -3.59 -1.93 -3.44
C HIS A 97 -4.36 -0.65 -3.13
N MET A 98 -3.67 0.48 -3.14
CA MET A 98 -4.26 1.78 -2.85
C MET A 98 -4.23 2.64 -4.10
N THR A 99 -5.36 3.24 -4.46
CA THR A 99 -5.45 4.30 -5.47
C THR A 99 -5.72 5.63 -4.78
N GLY A 100 -5.17 6.71 -5.34
CA GLY A 100 -5.30 8.02 -4.71
C GLY A 100 -4.48 9.08 -5.43
N ARG A 101 -4.18 10.16 -4.70
CA ARG A 101 -3.41 11.30 -5.20
C ARG A 101 -2.11 11.44 -4.44
N ALA A 102 -1.06 11.77 -5.17
CA ALA A 102 0.21 12.08 -4.57
C ALA A 102 0.56 13.56 -4.78
N SER A 103 1.17 14.17 -3.78
CA SER A 103 1.75 15.51 -3.84
C SER A 103 3.15 15.51 -3.22
N VAL A 104 3.93 16.52 -3.55
CA VAL A 104 5.26 16.73 -2.96
C VAL A 104 5.26 18.04 -2.20
N GLU A 105 5.64 17.98 -0.92
CA GLU A 105 5.65 19.15 -0.05
C GLU A 105 6.83 19.15 0.91
N ARG A 106 7.19 20.33 1.41
CA ARG A 106 8.13 20.47 2.52
C ARG A 106 7.34 20.90 3.77
N ASN A 107 6.96 19.92 4.57
CA ASN A 107 6.20 20.12 5.80
C ASN A 107 7.09 19.78 7.01
N LEU A 108 7.81 20.77 7.53
CA LEU A 108 8.77 20.56 8.61
C LEU A 108 8.14 19.93 9.86
N PRO A 109 6.96 20.38 10.36
CA PRO A 109 6.33 19.72 11.50
C PRO A 109 6.08 18.23 11.26
N LYS A 110 5.53 17.86 10.10
CA LYS A 110 5.30 16.45 9.76
C LYS A 110 6.62 15.69 9.57
N MET A 111 7.62 16.29 8.94
CA MET A 111 8.95 15.69 8.80
C MET A 111 9.58 15.39 10.15
N GLN A 112 9.47 16.30 11.13
CA GLN A 112 9.96 16.09 12.49
C GLN A 112 9.19 14.98 13.22
N GLU A 113 7.87 14.90 13.06
CA GLU A 113 7.03 13.88 13.67
C GLU A 113 7.42 12.45 13.23
N ILE A 114 7.67 12.27 11.92
CA ILE A 114 7.91 10.95 11.34
C ILE A 114 9.39 10.65 11.07
N TYR A 115 10.29 11.53 11.50
CA TYR A 115 11.72 11.37 11.33
C TYR A 115 12.26 10.17 12.09
N THR A 116 13.12 9.40 11.41
CA THR A 116 13.91 8.34 12.03
C THR A 116 15.39 8.53 11.69
N PRO A 117 16.34 8.20 12.59
CA PRO A 117 17.77 8.31 12.31
C PRO A 117 18.23 7.49 11.08
N LEU A 118 17.50 6.44 10.72
CA LEU A 118 17.77 5.63 9.53
C LEU A 118 17.72 6.46 8.24
N LEU A 119 16.93 7.54 8.23
CA LEU A 119 16.81 8.45 7.08
C LEU A 119 18.17 9.03 6.66
N ARG A 120 19.13 9.18 7.59
CA ARG A 120 20.48 9.67 7.28
C ARG A 120 21.28 8.79 6.32
N THR A 121 20.85 7.55 6.13
CA THR A 121 21.45 6.65 5.12
C THR A 121 21.29 7.21 3.71
N TRP A 122 20.18 7.89 3.45
CA TRP A 122 19.87 8.50 2.14
C TRP A 122 20.03 10.02 2.15
N PHE A 123 19.85 10.64 3.31
CA PHE A 123 19.92 12.09 3.53
C PHE A 123 20.87 12.36 4.71
N PRO A 124 22.19 12.45 4.48
CA PRO A 124 23.19 12.59 5.56
C PRO A 124 22.95 13.81 6.45
N GLU A 125 22.46 14.92 5.88
CA GLU A 125 22.11 16.13 6.61
C GLU A 125 20.78 16.04 7.36
N GLY A 126 20.02 14.95 7.15
CA GLY A 126 18.74 14.72 7.80
C GLY A 126 17.72 15.79 7.46
N LEU A 127 17.06 16.34 8.49
CA LEU A 127 16.03 17.38 8.33
C LEU A 127 16.57 18.72 7.82
N GLU A 128 17.89 18.95 7.91
CA GLU A 128 18.56 20.17 7.43
C GLU A 128 18.82 20.12 5.91
N ASP A 129 18.69 18.93 5.27
CA ASP A 129 18.89 18.82 3.81
C ASP A 129 17.84 19.69 3.09
N PRO A 130 18.29 20.68 2.28
CA PRO A 130 17.38 21.59 1.59
C PRO A 130 16.53 20.90 0.51
N ASN A 131 16.96 19.72 0.05
CA ASN A 131 16.26 18.96 -0.98
C ASN A 131 15.36 17.87 -0.38
N LEU A 132 15.38 17.69 0.93
CA LEU A 132 14.49 16.73 1.59
C LEU A 132 13.05 17.23 1.52
N ALA A 133 12.17 16.39 1.01
CA ALA A 133 10.74 16.64 0.91
C ALA A 133 9.94 15.40 1.33
N LEU A 134 8.65 15.57 1.52
CA LEU A 134 7.69 14.51 1.70
C LEU A 134 6.89 14.29 0.42
N ILE A 135 6.70 13.05 0.04
CA ILE A 135 5.59 12.65 -0.79
C ILE A 135 4.43 12.33 0.16
N ARG A 136 3.36 13.09 0.02
CA ARG A 136 2.06 12.83 0.64
C ARG A 136 1.23 12.03 -0.35
N PHE A 137 0.67 10.91 0.09
CA PHE A 137 -0.25 10.10 -0.69
C PHE A 137 -1.57 10.01 0.04
N ASP A 138 -2.61 10.62 -0.52
CA ASP A 138 -3.98 10.56 -0.02
C ASP A 138 -4.70 9.43 -0.75
N ALA A 139 -5.07 8.40 -0.02
CA ALA A 139 -5.74 7.23 -0.56
C ALA A 139 -7.26 7.49 -0.66
N ASP A 140 -7.82 7.30 -1.85
CA ASP A 140 -9.27 7.35 -2.08
C ASP A 140 -9.91 5.97 -1.84
N LYS A 141 -9.20 4.90 -2.23
CA LYS A 141 -9.70 3.52 -2.18
C LYS A 141 -8.56 2.56 -1.87
N VAL A 142 -8.86 1.54 -1.08
CA VAL A 142 -7.95 0.44 -0.76
C VAL A 142 -8.64 -0.89 -1.04
N ASP A 143 -8.08 -1.68 -1.95
CA ASP A 143 -8.40 -3.09 -2.10
C ASP A 143 -7.41 -3.92 -1.27
N TYR A 144 -7.89 -4.93 -0.55
CA TYR A 144 -7.04 -5.78 0.28
C TYR A 144 -7.35 -7.26 0.08
N TRP A 145 -6.32 -8.07 0.31
CA TRP A 145 -6.40 -9.53 0.28
C TRP A 145 -5.59 -10.06 1.47
N GLU A 146 -6.21 -10.93 2.24
CA GLU A 146 -5.60 -11.62 3.37
C GLU A 146 -5.78 -13.12 3.19
N SER A 147 -4.72 -13.87 3.36
CA SER A 147 -4.80 -15.32 3.47
C SER A 147 -4.60 -15.72 4.93
N PRO A 148 -5.67 -16.03 5.68
CA PRO A 148 -5.53 -16.43 7.08
C PRO A 148 -4.61 -17.65 7.19
N GLY A 149 -3.49 -17.53 7.91
CA GLY A 149 -2.58 -18.63 8.23
C GLY A 149 -1.40 -18.85 7.31
N GLY A 150 -1.08 -17.90 6.43
CA GLY A 150 0.15 -17.95 5.62
C GLY A 150 0.27 -19.21 4.75
N MET A 151 1.50 -19.50 4.30
CA MET A 151 1.84 -20.62 3.41
C MET A 151 1.39 -22.00 3.97
N PHE A 152 1.32 -22.18 5.27
CA PHE A 152 0.91 -23.45 5.89
C PHE A 152 -0.58 -23.76 5.68
N GLN A 153 -1.45 -22.74 5.68
CA GLN A 153 -2.88 -22.97 5.38
C GLN A 153 -3.11 -23.20 3.88
N VAL A 154 -2.37 -22.53 3.02
CA VAL A 154 -2.43 -22.80 1.57
C VAL A 154 -2.02 -24.24 1.29
N LEU A 155 -0.98 -24.75 1.96
CA LEU A 155 -0.54 -26.14 1.84
C LEU A 155 -1.59 -27.12 2.41
N GLY A 156 -2.21 -26.79 3.55
CA GLY A 156 -3.29 -27.57 4.14
C GLY A 156 -4.57 -27.59 3.31
N ALA A 157 -4.93 -26.44 2.73
CA ALA A 157 -6.06 -26.32 1.80
C ALA A 157 -5.82 -27.10 0.50
N PHE A 158 -4.58 -27.08 -0.01
CA PHE A 158 -4.18 -27.84 -1.20
C PHE A 158 -4.26 -29.36 -0.94
N THR A 159 -3.77 -29.84 0.20
CA THR A 159 -3.88 -31.26 0.58
C THR A 159 -5.35 -31.68 0.76
N LYS A 160 -6.18 -30.84 1.35
CA LYS A 160 -7.63 -31.08 1.49
C LYS A 160 -8.29 -31.13 0.11
N ALA A 161 -8.02 -30.16 -0.77
CA ALA A 161 -8.60 -30.10 -2.11
C ALA A 161 -8.22 -31.32 -2.97
N VAL A 162 -6.96 -31.78 -2.86
CA VAL A 162 -6.50 -33.00 -3.57
C VAL A 162 -7.17 -34.27 -3.05
N VAL A 163 -7.47 -34.35 -1.75
CA VAL A 163 -8.07 -35.55 -1.12
C VAL A 163 -9.59 -35.54 -1.23
N THR A 164 -10.24 -34.39 -1.11
CA THR A 164 -11.71 -34.29 -1.06
C THR A 164 -12.34 -33.78 -2.36
N GLY A 165 -11.56 -33.20 -3.27
CA GLY A 165 -12.07 -32.56 -4.50
C GLY A 165 -12.82 -31.24 -4.24
N GLU A 166 -12.87 -30.76 -2.99
CA GLU A 166 -13.50 -29.49 -2.66
C GLU A 166 -12.48 -28.34 -2.72
N PRO A 167 -12.86 -27.16 -3.25
CA PRO A 167 -11.99 -25.99 -3.21
C PRO A 167 -11.56 -25.66 -1.78
N GLY A 168 -10.28 -25.34 -1.58
CA GLY A 168 -9.79 -24.86 -0.29
C GLY A 168 -10.48 -23.53 0.07
N ALA A 169 -10.59 -23.23 1.37
CA ALA A 169 -11.12 -21.96 1.84
C ALA A 169 -10.25 -20.82 1.26
N GLY A 170 -10.86 -19.95 0.45
CA GLY A 170 -10.23 -18.75 -0.08
C GLY A 170 -9.89 -17.77 1.06
N GLY A 171 -8.90 -16.91 0.81
CA GLY A 171 -8.59 -15.80 1.70
C GLY A 171 -9.71 -14.77 1.75
N ASN A 172 -9.68 -13.89 2.75
CA ASN A 172 -10.58 -12.75 2.80
C ASN A 172 -10.11 -11.67 1.82
N ALA A 173 -11.03 -11.12 1.07
CA ALA A 173 -10.76 -9.97 0.21
C ALA A 173 -11.83 -8.90 0.43
N GLY A 174 -11.42 -7.64 0.38
CA GLY A 174 -12.36 -6.55 0.58
C GLY A 174 -11.91 -5.25 -0.08
N THR A 175 -12.80 -4.28 -0.05
CA THR A 175 -12.56 -2.91 -0.50
C THR A 175 -12.94 -1.96 0.62
N ALA A 176 -12.05 -1.05 0.95
CA ALA A 176 -12.27 0.05 1.89
C ALA A 176 -12.30 1.36 1.11
N ASN A 177 -13.40 2.10 1.16
CA ASN A 177 -13.51 3.46 0.64
C ASN A 177 -13.20 4.41 1.80
N LEU A 178 -12.20 5.25 1.60
CA LEU A 178 -11.76 6.22 2.60
C LEU A 178 -12.48 7.55 2.41
N PRO A 179 -12.65 8.34 3.48
CA PRO A 179 -13.39 9.60 3.44
C PRO A 179 -12.71 10.68 2.61
#